data_7a18065e18274221873689d0a339d4e3
#
_entry.id   7a18065e18274221873689d0a339d4e3
#
_cell.length_a   1.000
_cell.length_b   1.000
_cell.length_c   1.000
_cell.angle_alpha   90.00
_cell.angle_beta   90.00
_cell.angle_gamma   90.00
#
_symmetry.space_group_name_H-M   'P 1'
#
loop_
_entity.id
_entity.type
_entity.pdbx_description
1 polymer ?
#
loop_
_entity_poly.entity_id
_entity_poly.type
_entity_poly.pdbx_seq_one_letter_code
_entity_poly.pdbx_strand_id
1 'polypeptide(L)'
;MIVMFSARHLKPGAWDQYRRAWDPGDARPPGLQRVYHARNIRDEDEIISFGIFDMTEDDYHRWRSEADEQEIGRVDRLSAFVTAEPVSGVYEVVEELDG
;
A
#
# COMPACT_ATOMS: atom_id res chain seq x y z
N MET A 1 9.33 7.96 10.68
CA MET A 1 9.22 6.96 9.59
C MET A 1 7.83 6.36 9.59
N ILE A 2 7.22 6.31 8.45
CA ILE A 2 5.83 5.84 8.26
C ILE A 2 5.85 4.55 7.44
N VAL A 3 4.96 3.62 7.77
CA VAL A 3 4.69 2.43 6.96
C VAL A 3 3.22 2.48 6.54
N MET A 4 2.99 2.42 5.23
CA MET A 4 1.65 2.23 4.67
C MET A 4 1.51 0.74 4.34
N PHE A 5 0.51 0.08 4.92
CA PHE A 5 0.37 -1.36 4.87
C PHE A 5 -1.05 -1.77 4.47
N SER A 6 -1.14 -2.79 3.64
CA SER A 6 -2.41 -3.47 3.36
C SER A 6 -2.21 -4.97 3.24
N ALA A 7 -3.20 -5.72 3.71
CA ALA A 7 -3.31 -7.15 3.44
C ALA A 7 -4.59 -7.35 2.65
N ARG A 8 -4.49 -8.00 1.49
CA ARG A 8 -5.61 -8.16 0.56
C ARG A 8 -5.70 -9.59 0.03
N HIS A 9 -6.93 -10.08 -0.11
CA HIS A 9 -7.22 -11.25 -0.91
C HIS A 9 -7.61 -10.81 -2.32
N LEU A 10 -6.94 -11.37 -3.32
CA LEU A 10 -7.22 -11.06 -4.71
C LEU A 10 -8.19 -12.11 -5.30
N LYS A 11 -8.85 -11.73 -6.39
CA LYS A 11 -9.52 -12.69 -7.25
C LYS A 11 -8.49 -13.69 -7.78
N PRO A 12 -8.86 -14.96 -8.00
CA PRO A 12 -7.92 -15.97 -8.48
C PRO A 12 -7.17 -15.52 -9.75
N GLY A 13 -5.83 -15.58 -9.69
CA GLY A 13 -4.98 -15.23 -10.82
C GLY A 13 -4.88 -13.74 -11.14
N ALA A 14 -5.34 -12.84 -10.27
CA ALA A 14 -5.42 -11.40 -10.56
C ALA A 14 -4.15 -10.62 -10.19
N TRP A 15 -3.05 -11.27 -9.84
CA TRP A 15 -1.83 -10.59 -9.41
C TRP A 15 -1.33 -9.53 -10.40
N ASP A 16 -1.21 -9.89 -11.69
CA ASP A 16 -0.66 -8.96 -12.68
C ASP A 16 -1.52 -7.71 -12.85
N GLN A 17 -2.84 -7.89 -12.88
CA GLN A 17 -3.80 -6.78 -12.98
C GLN A 17 -3.77 -5.92 -11.72
N TYR A 18 -3.74 -6.54 -10.54
CA TYR A 18 -3.64 -5.85 -9.25
C TYR A 18 -2.36 -5.00 -9.19
N ARG A 19 -1.22 -5.60 -9.55
CA ARG A 19 0.07 -4.91 -9.51
C ARG A 19 0.08 -3.66 -10.40
N ARG A 20 -0.47 -3.75 -11.59
CA ARG A 20 -0.56 -2.60 -12.51
C ARG A 20 -1.48 -1.52 -11.97
N ALA A 21 -2.63 -1.90 -11.43
CA ALA A 21 -3.59 -0.96 -10.87
C ALA A 21 -3.07 -0.30 -9.58
N TRP A 22 -2.19 -0.98 -8.85
CA TRP A 22 -1.61 -0.49 -7.60
C TRP A 22 -0.66 0.69 -7.79
N ASP A 23 -0.03 0.82 -8.94
CA ASP A 23 0.96 1.87 -9.19
C ASP A 23 0.32 3.26 -8.99
N PRO A 24 0.85 4.09 -8.05
CA PRO A 24 0.31 5.42 -7.79
C PRO A 24 0.66 6.47 -8.86
N GLY A 25 1.54 6.12 -9.82
CA GLY A 25 1.99 7.07 -10.83
C GLY A 25 2.69 8.28 -10.21
N ASP A 26 2.26 9.48 -10.58
CA ASP A 26 2.83 10.73 -10.07
C ASP A 26 2.36 11.09 -8.65
N ALA A 27 1.38 10.35 -8.11
CA ALA A 27 0.82 10.60 -6.77
C ALA A 27 1.61 9.91 -5.66
N ARG A 28 2.85 9.50 -5.90
CA ARG A 28 3.69 8.87 -4.88
C ARG A 28 3.92 9.80 -3.69
N PRO A 29 3.78 9.30 -2.46
CA PRO A 29 4.13 10.09 -1.28
C PRO A 29 5.62 10.48 -1.31
N PRO A 30 5.98 11.68 -0.85
CA PRO A 30 7.38 12.05 -0.70
C PRO A 30 8.07 11.17 0.34
N GLY A 31 9.37 11.00 0.21
CA GLY A 31 10.17 10.22 1.14
C GLY A 31 10.07 8.71 1.00
N LEU A 32 9.46 8.22 -0.08
CA LEU A 32 9.39 6.79 -0.36
C LEU A 32 10.78 6.18 -0.44
N GLN A 33 11.05 5.17 0.40
CA GLN A 33 12.32 4.44 0.41
C GLN A 33 12.20 3.10 -0.29
N ARG A 34 11.16 2.30 0.07
CA ARG A 34 10.97 0.96 -0.46
C ARG A 34 9.49 0.59 -0.46
N VAL A 35 9.13 -0.25 -1.42
CA VAL A 35 7.81 -0.91 -1.46
C VAL A 35 8.03 -2.40 -1.59
N TYR A 36 7.25 -3.17 -0.83
CA TYR A 36 7.24 -4.61 -0.92
C TYR A 36 5.84 -5.10 -1.22
N HIS A 37 5.75 -6.03 -2.15
CA HIS A 37 4.58 -6.89 -2.32
C HIS A 37 5.02 -8.30 -1.96
N ALA A 38 4.38 -8.91 -0.98
CA ALA A 38 4.73 -10.25 -0.54
C ALA A 38 3.50 -11.15 -0.62
N ARG A 39 3.71 -12.34 -1.15
CA ARG A 39 2.67 -13.35 -1.34
C ARG A 39 2.71 -14.34 -0.19
N ASN A 40 1.54 -14.72 0.32
CA ASN A 40 1.47 -15.80 1.29
C ASN A 40 1.96 -17.10 0.61
N ILE A 41 2.92 -17.79 1.25
CA ILE A 41 3.50 -19.02 0.68
C ILE A 41 2.49 -20.17 0.62
N ARG A 42 1.35 -20.06 1.29
CA ARG A 42 0.29 -21.07 1.31
C ARG A 42 -0.96 -20.67 0.53
N ASP A 43 -1.03 -19.43 0.07
CA ASP A 43 -2.18 -18.89 -0.65
C ASP A 43 -1.69 -17.81 -1.64
N GLU A 44 -1.59 -18.19 -2.91
CA GLU A 44 -1.05 -17.32 -3.95
C GLU A 44 -1.88 -16.06 -4.21
N ASP A 45 -3.13 -16.03 -3.77
CA ASP A 45 -4.02 -14.88 -3.96
C ASP A 45 -4.06 -13.95 -2.73
N GLU A 46 -3.35 -14.28 -1.67
CA GLU A 46 -3.20 -13.42 -0.50
C GLU A 46 -1.89 -12.62 -0.59
N ILE A 47 -2.02 -11.29 -0.67
CA ILE A 47 -0.89 -10.38 -0.85
C ILE A 47 -0.87 -9.37 0.28
N ILE A 48 0.32 -9.16 0.86
CA ILE A 48 0.56 -7.95 1.65
C ILE A 48 1.36 -6.97 0.81
N SER A 49 1.00 -5.69 0.92
CA SER A 49 1.71 -4.61 0.23
C SER A 49 2.04 -3.54 1.26
N PHE A 50 3.30 -3.15 1.33
CA PHE A 50 3.69 -2.08 2.24
C PHE A 50 4.82 -1.25 1.69
N GLY A 51 4.74 0.04 1.98
CA GLY A 51 5.77 1.01 1.64
C GLY A 51 6.37 1.62 2.90
N ILE A 52 7.67 1.89 2.87
CA ILE A 52 8.41 2.53 3.95
C ILE A 52 8.79 3.93 3.48
N PHE A 53 8.44 4.93 4.29
CA PHE A 53 8.58 6.34 3.94
C PHE A 53 9.34 7.10 5.01
N ASP A 54 10.34 7.88 4.60
CA ASP A 54 11.01 8.84 5.47
C ASP A 54 10.16 10.11 5.51
N MET A 55 9.17 10.10 6.39
CA MET A 55 8.29 11.24 6.62
C MET A 55 7.75 11.20 8.06
N THR A 56 7.32 12.36 8.54
CA THR A 56 6.64 12.49 9.82
C THR A 56 5.13 12.29 9.64
N GLU A 57 4.41 12.12 10.75
CA GLU A 57 2.94 12.09 10.72
C GLU A 57 2.36 13.37 10.11
N ASP A 58 2.92 14.54 10.45
CA ASP A 58 2.49 15.82 9.88
C ASP A 58 2.70 15.88 8.36
N ASP A 59 3.83 15.39 7.88
CA ASP A 59 4.12 15.31 6.44
C ASP A 59 3.12 14.40 5.74
N TYR A 60 2.76 13.28 6.36
CA TYR A 60 1.76 12.35 5.84
C TYR A 60 0.40 13.04 5.69
N HIS A 61 -0.07 13.72 6.73
CA HIS A 61 -1.37 14.40 6.68
C HIS A 61 -1.39 15.50 5.62
N ARG A 62 -0.29 16.22 5.46
CA ARG A 62 -0.18 17.26 4.42
C ARG A 62 -0.24 16.65 3.02
N TRP A 63 0.53 15.60 2.78
CA TRP A 63 0.50 14.90 1.49
C TRP A 63 -0.89 14.33 1.21
N ARG A 64 -1.50 13.71 2.21
CA ARG A 64 -2.82 13.06 2.07
C ARG A 64 -3.90 14.06 1.65
N SER A 65 -3.90 15.24 2.24
CA SER A 65 -4.87 16.28 1.89
C SER A 65 -4.72 16.79 0.46
N GLU A 66 -3.50 16.76 -0.09
CA GLU A 66 -3.22 17.19 -1.47
C GLU A 66 -3.49 16.11 -2.51
N ALA A 67 -3.38 14.83 -2.12
CA ALA A 67 -3.43 13.69 -3.04
C ALA A 67 -4.74 12.90 -2.96
N ASP A 68 -5.74 13.38 -2.24
CA ASP A 68 -6.93 12.60 -1.88
C ASP A 68 -7.71 12.09 -3.10
N GLU A 69 -7.96 12.93 -4.11
CA GLU A 69 -8.69 12.52 -5.32
C GLU A 69 -7.98 11.42 -6.09
N GLN A 70 -6.67 11.52 -6.22
CA GLN A 70 -5.86 10.53 -6.93
C GLN A 70 -5.85 9.19 -6.19
N GLU A 71 -5.80 9.25 -4.86
CA GLU A 71 -5.82 8.05 -4.02
C GLU A 71 -7.18 7.34 -4.07
N ILE A 72 -8.29 8.07 -4.06
CA ILE A 72 -9.62 7.51 -4.24
C ILE A 72 -9.73 6.79 -5.59
N GLY A 73 -9.25 7.40 -6.67
CA GLY A 73 -9.25 6.78 -7.99
C GLY A 73 -8.43 5.49 -8.04
N ARG A 74 -7.29 5.45 -7.34
CA ARG A 74 -6.45 4.26 -7.24
C ARG A 74 -7.16 3.14 -6.48
N VAL A 75 -7.78 3.46 -5.36
CA VAL A 75 -8.54 2.49 -4.55
C VAL A 75 -9.69 1.89 -5.38
N ASP A 76 -10.39 2.70 -6.15
CA ASP A 76 -11.46 2.22 -7.05
C ASP A 76 -10.92 1.23 -8.09
N ARG A 77 -9.76 1.52 -8.68
CA ARG A 77 -9.13 0.59 -9.64
C ARG A 77 -8.73 -0.74 -8.98
N LEU A 78 -8.19 -0.67 -7.77
CA LEU A 78 -7.79 -1.87 -7.03
C LEU A 78 -8.98 -2.75 -6.68
N SER A 79 -10.12 -2.16 -6.34
CA SER A 79 -11.30 -2.89 -5.87
C SER A 79 -11.82 -3.91 -6.88
N ALA A 80 -11.56 -3.69 -8.18
CA ALA A 80 -11.93 -4.63 -9.23
C ALA A 80 -11.25 -6.01 -9.09
N PHE A 81 -10.10 -6.08 -8.42
CA PHE A 81 -9.27 -7.27 -8.33
C PHE A 81 -9.18 -7.84 -6.90
N VAL A 82 -9.84 -7.21 -5.94
CA VAL A 82 -9.75 -7.54 -4.52
C VAL A 82 -11.10 -8.10 -4.03
N THR A 83 -11.06 -9.24 -3.36
CA THR A 83 -12.24 -9.86 -2.76
C THR A 83 -12.39 -9.52 -1.28
N ALA A 84 -11.28 -9.24 -0.59
CA ALA A 84 -11.28 -8.85 0.82
C ALA A 84 -10.03 -8.05 1.15
N GLU A 85 -10.15 -7.12 2.09
CA GLU A 85 -9.06 -6.31 2.60
C GLU A 85 -9.11 -6.30 4.13
N PRO A 86 -8.63 -7.39 4.78
CA PRO A 86 -8.75 -7.53 6.23
C PRO A 86 -7.93 -6.52 7.03
N VAL A 87 -6.83 -6.01 6.47
CA VAL A 87 -6.00 -5.01 7.13
C VAL A 87 -5.61 -3.93 6.14
N SER A 88 -5.78 -2.67 6.53
CA SER A 88 -5.28 -1.52 5.79
C SER A 88 -5.05 -0.39 6.78
N GLY A 89 -3.89 0.25 6.69
CA GLY A 89 -3.60 1.37 7.58
C GLY A 89 -2.26 2.02 7.33
N VAL A 90 -2.06 3.09 8.06
CA VAL A 90 -0.83 3.87 8.07
C VAL A 90 -0.29 3.84 9.48
N TYR A 91 0.97 3.46 9.62
CA TYR A 91 1.58 3.16 10.91
C TYR A 91 2.84 3.98 11.09
N GLU A 92 3.04 4.49 12.29
CA GLU A 92 4.31 5.12 12.68
C GLU A 92 5.25 4.04 13.20
N VAL A 93 6.49 4.04 12.73
CA VAL A 93 7.53 3.15 13.28
C VAL A 93 7.91 3.64 14.66
N VAL A 94 7.71 2.82 15.68
CA VAL A 94 8.00 3.16 17.08
C VAL A 94 9.31 2.59 17.56
N GLU A 95 9.87 1.61 16.86
CA GLU A 95 11.14 1.00 17.19
C GLU A 95 11.72 0.31 15.96
N GLU A 96 13.02 0.43 15.76
CA GLU A 96 13.75 -0.26 14.71
C GLU A 96 14.92 -1.01 15.34
N LEU A 97 15.00 -2.31 15.08
CA LEU A 97 16.07 -3.17 15.58
C LEU A 97 16.84 -3.76 14.41
N ASP A 98 18.17 -3.83 14.55
CA ASP A 98 19.02 -4.54 13.59
C ASP A 98 18.86 -6.04 13.78
N GLY A 99 18.63 -6.74 12.68
CA GLY A 99 18.47 -8.20 12.69
C GLY A 99 19.75 -8.98 12.70
#